data_b4df4152737d45cad852179688ca961c
#
_entry.id   b4df4152737d45cad852179688ca961c
#
_cell.length_a   1.000
_cell.length_b   1.000
_cell.length_c   1.000
_cell.angle_alpha   90.00
_cell.angle_beta   90.00
_cell.angle_gamma   90.00
#
_symmetry.space_group_name_H-M   'P 1'
#
loop_
_entity.id
_entity.type
_entity.pdbx_description
1 polymer ?
#
loop_
_entity_poly.entity_id
_entity_poly.type
_entity_poly.pdbx_seq_one_letter_code
_entity_poly.pdbx_strand_id
1 'polypeptide(L)'
;MELASYLGNGIDGDRTNLRYIDLVNHVRVDPLDSYEKYIKTGTGQVWATFVACNLVANVLVSTTFQVVKSGSDTPLDSTRHPLAKLIAQPNEWDSWEDLIYQWVFHIKLTGNAYWLKNQVNGYGQPLELIPLLPQYVKIIPDQTSRIKEYQYQVNGLCITYSPEEIIHFRRPHPNSFILGIGDIEPSRSLYESFITGNELQKQVYSNGAVISGVLSNDSEMLSQEEFDHAVESFRSKYEGKKNAGKTAFLTGKWSYTRLGMTNSELQSLERDKTSVEQIFINHGVPLSVAGIKDAANYATSKQDAIAFRKQACLPLADILVGKLNSEKGLTPAYRDKTLKIDYNMSGLVDIEQMVKENQPLLESGALTPNELREKCGLARIDDPYLDQYFIKSNLIPMELSGMGMGESLEESARTVVTGLAKSNCGGHPH
;
A
#
# COMPACT_ATOMS: atom_id res chain seq x y z
N MET A 1 -0.20 26.30 27.28
CA MET A 1 -1.08 27.02 28.23
C MET A 1 -2.28 27.70 27.53
N GLU A 2 -2.43 27.54 26.21
CA GLU A 2 -3.56 28.11 25.43
C GLU A 2 -4.76 27.18 25.22
N LEU A 3 -4.65 25.90 25.47
CA LEU A 3 -5.77 24.95 25.38
C LEU A 3 -6.79 25.09 26.52
N ALA A 4 -6.41 25.68 27.65
CA ALA A 4 -7.29 25.85 28.80
C ALA A 4 -8.22 27.08 28.71
N SER A 5 -7.90 28.04 27.84
CA SER A 5 -8.71 29.28 27.68
C SER A 5 -9.89 29.09 26.73
N TYR A 6 -9.89 28.04 25.90
CA TYR A 6 -10.98 27.70 24.96
C TYR A 6 -12.07 26.80 25.58
N LEU A 7 -11.79 26.22 26.73
CA LEU A 7 -12.78 25.48 27.51
C LEU A 7 -13.50 26.48 28.42
N GLY A 8 -14.33 27.32 27.79
CA GLY A 8 -15.14 28.32 28.48
C GLY A 8 -16.02 27.70 29.58
N ASN A 9 -15.96 28.29 30.75
CA ASN A 9 -16.81 28.14 31.93
C ASN A 9 -18.12 27.36 31.72
N GLY A 10 -18.12 26.06 32.05
CA GLY A 10 -19.34 25.26 32.00
C GLY A 10 -19.10 23.76 32.07
N ILE A 11 -17.94 23.29 32.55
CA ILE A 11 -17.74 21.87 32.81
C ILE A 11 -18.01 21.60 34.28
N ASP A 12 -19.28 21.34 34.57
CA ASP A 12 -19.68 20.68 35.81
C ASP A 12 -19.25 19.20 35.73
N GLY A 13 -18.47 18.85 36.64
CA GLY A 13 -17.96 17.62 37.26
C GLY A 13 -18.05 16.26 36.58
N ASP A 14 -18.51 16.05 35.37
CA ASP A 14 -18.61 14.72 34.75
C ASP A 14 -17.70 14.59 33.54
N ARG A 15 -16.47 14.13 33.77
CA ARG A 15 -15.42 13.89 32.74
C ARG A 15 -15.76 12.80 31.74
N THR A 16 -16.93 12.18 31.82
CA THR A 16 -17.34 11.05 30.97
C THR A 16 -18.07 11.43 29.69
N ASN A 17 -18.42 12.73 29.51
CA ASN A 17 -19.20 13.20 28.35
C ASN A 17 -18.49 14.28 27.51
N LEU A 18 -17.20 14.15 27.25
CA LEU A 18 -16.60 14.85 26.10
C LEU A 18 -17.29 14.32 24.85
N ARG A 19 -18.29 15.09 24.36
CA ARG A 19 -18.99 14.74 23.13
C ARG A 19 -17.97 14.65 22.00
N TYR A 20 -18.01 13.59 21.26
CA TYR A 20 -17.09 13.31 20.16
C TYR A 20 -16.98 14.48 19.15
N ILE A 21 -18.02 15.32 19.07
CA ILE A 21 -18.08 16.50 18.22
C ILE A 21 -17.12 17.62 18.65
N ASP A 22 -16.85 17.74 19.95
CA ASP A 22 -15.92 18.77 20.45
C ASP A 22 -14.48 18.42 20.01
N LEU A 23 -14.21 17.13 19.78
CA LEU A 23 -12.95 16.63 19.22
C LEU A 23 -12.91 16.71 17.68
N VAL A 24 -14.07 16.66 17.01
CA VAL A 24 -14.18 16.65 15.55
C VAL A 24 -14.25 18.04 14.95
N ASN A 25 -14.81 19.04 15.66
CA ASN A 25 -14.95 20.40 15.16
C ASN A 25 -13.63 21.13 14.88
N HIS A 26 -12.50 20.62 15.39
CA HIS A 26 -11.18 21.15 15.10
C HIS A 26 -10.46 20.44 13.94
N VAL A 27 -11.07 19.40 13.36
CA VAL A 27 -10.49 18.67 12.24
C VAL A 27 -11.07 19.20 10.93
N ARG A 28 -10.22 19.73 10.06
CA ARG A 28 -10.60 20.09 8.69
C ARG A 28 -11.29 18.89 8.02
N VAL A 29 -12.60 18.99 7.80
CA VAL A 29 -13.42 17.91 7.22
C VAL A 29 -13.48 17.98 5.68
N ASP A 30 -12.88 19.01 5.08
CA ASP A 30 -13.01 19.28 3.64
C ASP A 30 -11.68 19.10 2.89
N PRO A 31 -11.34 17.85 2.48
CA PRO A 31 -10.15 17.57 1.69
C PRO A 31 -10.44 17.35 0.21
N LEU A 32 -11.67 17.59 -0.30
CA LEU A 32 -12.05 17.25 -1.68
C LEU A 32 -11.06 17.77 -2.72
N ASP A 33 -10.71 19.05 -2.64
CA ASP A 33 -9.72 19.66 -3.55
C ASP A 33 -8.33 19.03 -3.43
N SER A 34 -7.96 18.61 -2.21
CA SER A 34 -6.67 17.95 -1.96
C SER A 34 -6.64 16.54 -2.53
N TYR A 35 -7.73 15.78 -2.43
CA TYR A 35 -7.78 14.40 -2.95
C TYR A 35 -7.76 14.35 -4.47
N GLU A 36 -8.44 15.25 -5.16
CA GLU A 36 -8.33 15.37 -6.61
C GLU A 36 -6.87 15.65 -7.02
N LYS A 37 -6.22 16.60 -6.34
CA LYS A 37 -4.81 16.92 -6.57
C LYS A 37 -3.90 15.70 -6.30
N TYR A 38 -4.12 14.97 -5.21
CA TYR A 38 -3.31 13.80 -4.87
C TYR A 38 -3.45 12.67 -5.90
N ILE A 39 -4.68 12.39 -6.31
CA ILE A 39 -4.93 11.38 -7.35
C ILE A 39 -4.28 11.80 -8.66
N LYS A 40 -4.47 13.03 -9.11
CA LYS A 40 -3.85 13.56 -10.33
C LYS A 40 -2.33 13.52 -10.26
N THR A 41 -1.74 13.88 -9.12
CA THR A 41 -0.30 13.79 -8.90
C THR A 41 0.19 12.34 -8.99
N GLY A 42 -0.48 11.42 -8.29
CA GLY A 42 -0.07 10.02 -8.21
C GLY A 42 -0.31 9.22 -9.49
N THR A 43 -1.33 9.57 -10.28
CA THR A 43 -1.69 8.80 -11.50
C THR A 43 -1.20 9.43 -12.79
N GLY A 44 -0.90 10.75 -12.82
CA GLY A 44 -0.62 11.46 -14.06
C GLY A 44 0.58 12.39 -14.07
N GLN A 45 1.02 12.91 -12.92
CA GLN A 45 2.12 13.89 -12.88
C GLN A 45 3.45 13.29 -12.45
N VAL A 46 3.44 12.33 -11.53
CA VAL A 46 4.64 11.72 -10.96
C VAL A 46 4.64 10.22 -11.23
N TRP A 47 5.33 9.82 -12.28
CA TRP A 47 5.41 8.43 -12.73
C TRP A 47 5.91 7.46 -11.64
N ALA A 48 6.87 7.90 -10.80
CA ALA A 48 7.43 7.10 -9.72
C ALA A 48 6.38 6.69 -8.69
N THR A 49 5.42 7.58 -8.39
CA THR A 49 4.27 7.30 -7.52
C THR A 49 3.37 6.23 -8.12
N PHE A 50 3.04 6.36 -9.41
CA PHE A 50 2.23 5.36 -10.11
C PHE A 50 2.90 3.98 -10.05
N VAL A 51 4.20 3.91 -10.38
CA VAL A 51 4.95 2.65 -10.36
C VAL A 51 4.99 2.07 -8.94
N ALA A 52 5.24 2.88 -7.93
CA ALA A 52 5.27 2.43 -6.54
C ALA A 52 3.91 1.86 -6.09
N CYS A 53 2.81 2.57 -6.38
CA CYS A 53 1.46 2.07 -6.10
C CYS A 53 1.14 0.80 -6.88
N ASN A 54 1.53 0.73 -8.15
CA ASN A 54 1.32 -0.43 -9.02
C ASN A 54 2.05 -1.69 -8.51
N LEU A 55 3.28 -1.54 -8.02
CA LEU A 55 4.02 -2.66 -7.43
C LEU A 55 3.31 -3.23 -6.20
N VAL A 56 2.79 -2.36 -5.33
CA VAL A 56 1.99 -2.79 -4.17
C VAL A 56 0.68 -3.43 -4.61
N ALA A 57 -0.01 -2.83 -5.58
CA ALA A 57 -1.27 -3.35 -6.10
C ALA A 57 -1.11 -4.74 -6.72
N ASN A 58 -0.07 -4.95 -7.53
CA ASN A 58 0.19 -6.25 -8.16
C ASN A 58 0.44 -7.37 -7.14
N VAL A 59 1.11 -7.07 -6.03
CA VAL A 59 1.29 -8.05 -4.95
C VAL A 59 -0.04 -8.39 -4.29
N LEU A 60 -0.90 -7.41 -3.99
CA LEU A 60 -2.20 -7.65 -3.37
C LEU A 60 -3.20 -8.30 -4.32
N VAL A 61 -3.18 -7.96 -5.59
CA VAL A 61 -3.98 -8.61 -6.64
C VAL A 61 -3.59 -10.09 -6.80
N SER A 62 -2.31 -10.43 -6.68
CA SER A 62 -1.85 -11.81 -6.73
C SER A 62 -2.18 -12.62 -5.47
N THR A 63 -2.66 -11.96 -4.42
CA THR A 63 -3.04 -12.60 -3.15
C THR A 63 -4.46 -13.14 -3.25
N THR A 64 -4.65 -14.41 -2.91
CA THR A 64 -5.97 -15.04 -2.93
C THR A 64 -6.77 -14.67 -1.69
N PHE A 65 -7.87 -13.94 -1.87
CA PHE A 65 -8.85 -13.66 -0.82
C PHE A 65 -9.94 -14.73 -0.84
N GLN A 66 -10.37 -15.19 0.33
CA GLN A 66 -11.31 -16.28 0.46
C GLN A 66 -12.24 -16.08 1.66
N VAL A 67 -13.41 -16.71 1.60
CA VAL A 67 -14.33 -16.77 2.74
C VAL A 67 -14.14 -18.10 3.43
N VAL A 68 -13.87 -18.06 4.73
CA VAL A 68 -13.69 -19.24 5.58
C VAL A 68 -14.62 -19.17 6.78
N LYS A 69 -14.83 -20.30 7.45
CA LYS A 69 -15.46 -20.33 8.78
C LYS A 69 -14.40 -20.31 9.86
N SER A 70 -14.65 -19.58 10.93
CA SER A 70 -13.79 -19.57 12.11
C SER A 70 -13.51 -20.99 12.60
N GLY A 71 -12.23 -21.34 12.71
CA GLY A 71 -11.78 -22.68 13.05
C GLY A 71 -11.67 -23.67 11.89
N SER A 72 -11.88 -23.21 10.65
CA SER A 72 -11.65 -24.01 9.43
C SER A 72 -10.96 -23.13 8.41
N ASP A 73 -9.84 -23.60 7.87
CA ASP A 73 -9.11 -22.92 6.78
C ASP A 73 -9.65 -23.31 5.39
N THR A 74 -10.71 -24.12 5.35
CA THR A 74 -11.32 -24.55 4.09
C THR A 74 -12.14 -23.42 3.49
N PRO A 75 -11.81 -22.95 2.26
CA PRO A 75 -12.59 -21.92 1.58
C PRO A 75 -14.03 -22.39 1.33
N LEU A 76 -14.97 -21.45 1.49
CA LEU A 76 -16.37 -21.71 1.12
C LEU A 76 -16.53 -21.66 -0.39
N ASP A 77 -17.36 -22.58 -0.90
CA ASP A 77 -17.67 -22.68 -2.32
C ASP A 77 -18.37 -21.41 -2.82
N SER A 78 -17.78 -20.73 -3.78
CA SER A 78 -18.32 -19.52 -4.42
C SER A 78 -19.63 -19.76 -5.16
N THR A 79 -19.95 -20.99 -5.52
CA THR A 79 -21.22 -21.32 -6.18
C THR A 79 -22.39 -21.46 -5.19
N ARG A 80 -22.09 -21.76 -3.93
CA ARG A 80 -23.10 -22.07 -2.91
C ARG A 80 -23.32 -20.97 -1.90
N HIS A 81 -22.27 -20.21 -1.55
CA HIS A 81 -22.37 -19.20 -0.51
C HIS A 81 -22.43 -17.79 -1.09
N PRO A 82 -23.48 -16.95 -0.76
CA PRO A 82 -23.64 -15.62 -1.37
C PRO A 82 -22.46 -14.69 -1.14
N LEU A 83 -21.82 -14.71 0.04
CA LEU A 83 -20.64 -13.88 0.30
C LEU A 83 -19.44 -14.33 -0.54
N ALA A 84 -19.22 -15.63 -0.69
CA ALA A 84 -18.15 -16.16 -1.52
C ALA A 84 -18.39 -15.85 -3.00
N LYS A 85 -19.65 -15.87 -3.45
CA LYS A 85 -20.03 -15.41 -4.79
C LYS A 85 -19.75 -13.93 -5.00
N LEU A 86 -20.07 -13.07 -4.03
CA LEU A 86 -19.82 -11.62 -4.10
C LEU A 86 -18.34 -11.31 -4.17
N ILE A 87 -17.48 -12.07 -3.47
CA ILE A 87 -16.03 -11.92 -3.58
C ILE A 87 -15.51 -12.44 -4.92
N ALA A 88 -16.07 -13.53 -5.45
CA ALA A 88 -15.67 -14.04 -6.76
C ALA A 88 -16.08 -13.09 -7.91
N GLN A 89 -17.23 -12.41 -7.79
CA GLN A 89 -17.74 -11.47 -8.78
C GLN A 89 -18.44 -10.30 -8.05
N PRO A 90 -17.74 -9.20 -7.76
CA PRO A 90 -18.29 -8.11 -6.95
C PRO A 90 -19.34 -7.26 -7.66
N ASN A 91 -19.30 -7.14 -8.99
CA ASN A 91 -20.30 -6.47 -9.82
C ASN A 91 -20.23 -6.96 -11.27
N GLU A 92 -21.04 -6.38 -12.16
CA GLU A 92 -21.10 -6.79 -13.58
C GLU A 92 -19.83 -6.39 -14.38
N TRP A 93 -19.12 -5.36 -13.95
CA TRP A 93 -18.03 -4.74 -14.74
C TRP A 93 -16.65 -5.10 -14.23
N ASP A 94 -16.50 -5.17 -12.88
CA ASP A 94 -15.19 -5.30 -12.24
C ASP A 94 -15.03 -6.72 -11.66
N SER A 95 -13.82 -7.25 -11.78
CA SER A 95 -13.39 -8.41 -11.01
C SER A 95 -12.99 -8.00 -9.57
N TRP A 96 -12.76 -8.99 -8.71
CA TRP A 96 -12.23 -8.73 -7.37
C TRP A 96 -10.84 -8.11 -7.42
N GLU A 97 -10.04 -8.54 -8.37
CA GLU A 97 -8.70 -8.03 -8.64
C GLU A 97 -8.74 -6.55 -9.04
N ASP A 98 -9.71 -6.13 -9.86
CA ASP A 98 -9.89 -4.73 -10.25
C ASP A 98 -10.26 -3.86 -9.04
N LEU A 99 -11.16 -4.35 -8.16
CA LEU A 99 -11.50 -3.65 -6.93
C LEU A 99 -10.30 -3.48 -6.01
N ILE A 100 -9.48 -4.53 -5.84
CA ILE A 100 -8.27 -4.49 -5.02
C ILE A 100 -7.27 -3.51 -5.61
N TYR A 101 -7.06 -3.55 -6.93
CA TYR A 101 -6.15 -2.63 -7.61
C TYR A 101 -6.54 -1.17 -7.38
N GLN A 102 -7.80 -0.82 -7.62
CA GLN A 102 -8.32 0.53 -7.38
C GLN A 102 -8.23 0.91 -5.90
N TRP A 103 -8.57 -0.01 -5.00
CA TRP A 103 -8.51 0.19 -3.56
C TRP A 103 -7.10 0.55 -3.09
N VAL A 104 -6.07 -0.13 -3.60
CA VAL A 104 -4.67 0.18 -3.28
C VAL A 104 -4.32 1.61 -3.67
N PHE A 105 -4.66 2.03 -4.88
CA PHE A 105 -4.41 3.39 -5.32
C PHE A 105 -5.12 4.42 -4.44
N HIS A 106 -6.41 4.20 -4.14
CA HIS A 106 -7.17 5.12 -3.29
C HIS A 106 -6.57 5.22 -1.89
N ILE A 107 -6.27 4.08 -1.26
CA ILE A 107 -5.70 4.04 0.09
C ILE A 107 -4.28 4.63 0.15
N LYS A 108 -3.46 4.39 -0.85
CA LYS A 108 -2.08 4.91 -0.91
C LYS A 108 -2.05 6.41 -1.16
N LEU A 109 -2.87 6.90 -2.07
CA LEU A 109 -2.86 8.31 -2.48
C LEU A 109 -3.61 9.21 -1.50
N THR A 110 -4.78 8.78 -1.02
CA THR A 110 -5.67 9.62 -0.20
C THR A 110 -5.80 9.17 1.25
N GLY A 111 -5.35 7.96 1.56
CA GLY A 111 -5.57 7.32 2.87
C GLY A 111 -6.98 6.79 3.08
N ASN A 112 -7.88 6.95 2.09
CA ASN A 112 -9.28 6.55 2.18
C ASN A 112 -9.72 5.82 0.91
N ALA A 113 -10.56 4.79 1.08
CA ALA A 113 -11.25 4.15 -0.02
C ALA A 113 -12.67 3.81 0.42
N TYR A 114 -13.61 3.82 -0.52
CA TYR A 114 -15.02 3.64 -0.25
C TYR A 114 -15.62 2.64 -1.21
N TRP A 115 -16.33 1.63 -0.67
CA TRP A 115 -17.14 0.71 -1.45
C TRP A 115 -18.59 0.83 -1.05
N LEU A 116 -19.45 1.03 -2.03
CA LEU A 116 -20.90 1.04 -1.86
C LEU A 116 -21.41 -0.40 -1.88
N LYS A 117 -22.20 -0.76 -0.88
CA LYS A 117 -22.99 -1.99 -0.83
C LYS A 117 -24.26 -1.76 -1.62
N ASN A 118 -24.28 -2.13 -2.89
CA ASN A 118 -25.39 -1.91 -3.80
C ASN A 118 -26.34 -3.11 -3.87
N GLN A 119 -27.61 -2.85 -4.22
CA GLN A 119 -28.63 -3.85 -4.45
C GLN A 119 -28.75 -4.88 -3.28
N VAL A 120 -29.28 -4.43 -2.17
CA VAL A 120 -29.47 -5.28 -0.98
C VAL A 120 -30.68 -6.20 -1.18
N ASN A 121 -30.50 -7.52 -0.97
CA ASN A 121 -31.60 -8.47 -1.04
C ASN A 121 -32.56 -8.34 0.17
N GLY A 122 -33.68 -9.08 0.16
CA GLY A 122 -34.67 -9.06 1.24
C GLY A 122 -34.13 -9.49 2.63
N TYR A 123 -32.93 -10.05 2.70
CA TYR A 123 -32.24 -10.43 3.94
C TYR A 123 -31.24 -9.38 4.44
N GLY A 124 -31.07 -8.27 3.71
CA GLY A 124 -30.10 -7.23 4.03
C GLY A 124 -28.69 -7.50 3.52
N GLN A 125 -28.50 -8.49 2.65
CA GLN A 125 -27.20 -8.87 2.12
C GLN A 125 -26.93 -8.10 0.82
N PRO A 126 -25.77 -7.46 0.66
CA PRO A 126 -25.41 -6.79 -0.58
C PRO A 126 -25.19 -7.79 -1.71
N LEU A 127 -25.65 -7.44 -2.90
CA LEU A 127 -25.49 -8.23 -4.11
C LEU A 127 -24.33 -7.73 -4.96
N GLU A 128 -23.95 -6.46 -4.80
CA GLU A 128 -22.88 -5.82 -5.55
C GLU A 128 -22.02 -4.93 -4.65
N LEU A 129 -20.75 -4.76 -5.03
CA LEU A 129 -19.81 -3.80 -4.47
C LEU A 129 -19.36 -2.85 -5.56
N ILE A 130 -19.57 -1.56 -5.35
CA ILE A 130 -19.18 -0.52 -6.29
C ILE A 130 -18.12 0.38 -5.65
N PRO A 131 -16.92 0.50 -6.22
CA PRO A 131 -15.90 1.41 -5.71
C PRO A 131 -16.30 2.87 -5.99
N LEU A 132 -16.31 3.70 -4.95
CA LEU A 132 -16.54 5.13 -5.08
C LEU A 132 -15.20 5.86 -5.11
N LEU A 133 -15.11 6.86 -5.98
CA LEU A 133 -13.91 7.67 -6.13
C LEU A 133 -13.76 8.65 -4.94
N PRO A 134 -12.67 8.59 -4.16
CA PRO A 134 -12.51 9.38 -2.93
C PRO A 134 -12.63 10.89 -3.12
N GLN A 135 -12.22 11.40 -4.29
CA GLN A 135 -12.31 12.83 -4.61
C GLN A 135 -13.74 13.37 -4.71
N TYR A 136 -14.73 12.50 -4.82
CA TYR A 136 -16.14 12.88 -4.91
C TYR A 136 -16.93 12.53 -3.65
N VAL A 137 -16.28 11.92 -2.64
CA VAL A 137 -16.93 11.54 -1.38
C VAL A 137 -16.71 12.61 -0.33
N LYS A 138 -17.78 13.24 0.13
CA LYS A 138 -17.80 14.16 1.28
C LYS A 138 -18.40 13.44 2.49
N ILE A 139 -17.70 13.47 3.62
CA ILE A 139 -18.18 12.90 4.86
C ILE A 139 -18.85 13.98 5.69
N ILE A 140 -20.07 13.75 6.10
CA ILE A 140 -20.79 14.63 7.01
C ILE A 140 -20.69 14.07 8.43
N PRO A 141 -20.02 14.77 9.35
CA PRO A 141 -19.87 14.31 10.73
C PRO A 141 -21.18 14.36 11.50
N ASP A 142 -21.29 13.54 12.53
CA ASP A 142 -22.41 13.51 13.46
C ASP A 142 -21.92 13.61 14.91
N GLN A 143 -22.76 14.19 15.76
CA GLN A 143 -22.47 14.38 17.18
C GLN A 143 -22.41 13.08 17.98
N THR A 144 -23.15 12.08 17.55
CA THR A 144 -23.35 10.84 18.31
C THR A 144 -22.66 9.64 17.65
N SER A 145 -22.76 9.53 16.33
CA SER A 145 -22.38 8.34 15.58
C SER A 145 -21.08 8.48 14.78
N ARG A 146 -20.31 9.55 15.00
CA ARG A 146 -19.07 9.93 14.29
C ARG A 146 -19.33 10.38 12.86
N ILE A 147 -20.13 9.66 12.07
CA ILE A 147 -20.47 9.95 10.67
C ILE A 147 -21.98 9.87 10.54
N LYS A 148 -22.60 10.96 10.09
CA LYS A 148 -24.02 11.04 9.80
C LYS A 148 -24.34 10.39 8.47
N GLU A 149 -23.62 10.80 7.43
CA GLU A 149 -23.86 10.39 6.06
C GLU A 149 -22.63 10.60 5.18
N TYR A 150 -22.60 9.95 4.03
CA TYR A 150 -21.64 10.17 2.96
C TYR A 150 -22.35 10.80 1.78
N GLN A 151 -21.84 11.92 1.28
CA GLN A 151 -22.36 12.59 0.08
C GLN A 151 -21.40 12.33 -1.08
N TYR A 152 -21.93 11.73 -2.15
CA TYR A 152 -21.19 11.48 -3.39
C TYR A 152 -21.60 12.51 -4.42
N GLN A 153 -20.67 13.38 -4.81
CA GLN A 153 -20.92 14.55 -5.65
C GLN A 153 -20.25 14.38 -7.02
N VAL A 154 -21.03 14.11 -8.07
CA VAL A 154 -20.53 13.93 -9.43
C VAL A 154 -21.42 14.70 -10.40
N ASN A 155 -20.82 15.49 -11.29
CA ASN A 155 -21.51 16.22 -12.36
C ASN A 155 -22.72 17.05 -11.89
N GLY A 156 -22.62 17.66 -10.71
CA GLY A 156 -23.69 18.47 -10.12
C GLY A 156 -24.81 17.67 -9.45
N LEU A 157 -24.74 16.35 -9.49
CA LEU A 157 -25.61 15.46 -8.72
C LEU A 157 -24.97 15.17 -7.35
N CYS A 158 -25.77 15.21 -6.29
CA CYS A 158 -25.38 14.86 -4.94
C CYS A 158 -26.25 13.69 -4.47
N ILE A 159 -25.63 12.54 -4.28
CA ILE A 159 -26.30 11.34 -3.77
C ILE A 159 -25.83 11.13 -2.34
N THR A 160 -26.76 10.91 -1.42
CA THR A 160 -26.47 10.71 -0.01
C THR A 160 -26.63 9.24 0.34
N TYR A 161 -25.61 8.68 1.00
CA TYR A 161 -25.59 7.31 1.49
C TYR A 161 -25.47 7.28 3.01
N SER A 162 -26.15 6.34 3.64
CA SER A 162 -26.01 6.09 5.07
C SER A 162 -24.67 5.41 5.39
N PRO A 163 -24.18 5.49 6.64
CA PRO A 163 -22.97 4.78 7.05
C PRO A 163 -23.05 3.25 6.95
N GLU A 164 -24.26 2.71 6.87
CA GLU A 164 -24.49 1.27 6.70
C GLU A 164 -24.31 0.79 5.24
N GLU A 165 -24.50 1.69 4.28
CA GLU A 165 -24.38 1.40 2.84
C GLU A 165 -22.92 1.49 2.36
N ILE A 166 -22.04 2.18 3.09
CA ILE A 166 -20.65 2.42 2.68
C ILE A 166 -19.67 1.63 3.55
N ILE A 167 -18.79 0.89 2.92
CA ILE A 167 -17.59 0.36 3.56
C ILE A 167 -16.49 1.39 3.40
N HIS A 168 -16.18 2.11 4.46
CA HIS A 168 -15.12 3.10 4.48
C HIS A 168 -13.81 2.48 5.01
N PHE A 169 -12.87 2.25 4.13
CA PHE A 169 -11.51 1.87 4.45
C PHE A 169 -10.68 3.11 4.71
N ARG A 170 -9.86 3.10 5.75
CA ARG A 170 -8.98 4.22 6.06
C ARG A 170 -7.67 3.76 6.69
N ARG A 171 -6.59 4.42 6.36
CA ARG A 171 -5.35 4.33 7.13
C ARG A 171 -5.44 5.30 8.32
N PRO A 172 -5.05 4.90 9.53
CA PRO A 172 -5.14 5.77 10.69
C PRO A 172 -4.43 7.11 10.46
N HIS A 173 -5.11 8.21 10.75
CA HIS A 173 -4.57 9.56 10.65
C HIS A 173 -4.33 10.10 12.07
N PRO A 174 -3.11 10.61 12.42
CA PRO A 174 -2.82 11.08 13.77
C PRO A 174 -3.69 12.29 14.20
N ASN A 175 -4.09 13.12 13.23
CA ASN A 175 -4.84 14.36 13.49
C ASN A 175 -6.31 14.28 13.03
N SER A 176 -6.82 13.11 12.62
CA SER A 176 -8.22 12.96 12.21
C SER A 176 -8.81 11.64 12.68
N PHE A 177 -9.98 11.69 13.27
CA PHE A 177 -10.74 10.52 13.68
C PHE A 177 -11.63 9.96 12.56
N ILE A 178 -11.86 10.74 11.50
CA ILE A 178 -12.79 10.42 10.41
C ILE A 178 -12.05 10.05 9.15
N LEU A 179 -11.04 10.84 8.78
CA LEU A 179 -10.27 10.66 7.56
C LEU A 179 -9.02 9.81 7.79
N GLY A 180 -8.55 9.19 6.74
CA GLY A 180 -7.26 8.52 6.70
C GLY A 180 -6.19 9.42 6.09
N ILE A 181 -4.91 9.04 6.24
CA ILE A 181 -3.75 9.72 5.65
C ILE A 181 -3.14 8.88 4.54
N GLY A 182 -2.99 9.48 3.35
CA GLY A 182 -2.26 8.90 2.22
C GLY A 182 -0.76 9.15 2.31
N ASP A 183 0.00 8.54 1.40
CA ASP A 183 1.46 8.70 1.37
C ASP A 183 1.89 10.08 0.84
N ILE A 184 1.05 10.73 0.03
CA ILE A 184 1.38 12.04 -0.58
C ILE A 184 1.28 13.17 0.44
N GLU A 185 0.29 13.15 1.32
CA GLU A 185 -0.01 14.24 2.24
C GLU A 185 1.19 14.63 3.14
N PRO A 186 1.86 13.69 3.85
CA PRO A 186 3.00 14.03 4.69
C PRO A 186 4.24 14.45 3.89
N SER A 187 4.30 14.09 2.62
CA SER A 187 5.45 14.35 1.73
C SER A 187 5.14 15.37 0.63
N ARG A 188 4.12 16.22 0.82
CA ARG A 188 3.66 17.20 -0.18
C ARG A 188 4.77 18.04 -0.79
N SER A 189 5.68 18.54 0.04
CA SER A 189 6.80 19.38 -0.42
C SER A 189 7.75 18.64 -1.38
N LEU A 190 7.95 17.34 -1.17
CA LEU A 190 8.75 16.50 -2.08
C LEU A 190 8.11 16.45 -3.47
N TYR A 191 6.79 16.21 -3.53
CA TYR A 191 6.05 16.14 -4.78
C TYR A 191 6.00 17.49 -5.50
N GLU A 192 5.75 18.58 -4.78
CA GLU A 192 5.73 19.93 -5.33
C GLU A 192 7.11 20.32 -5.91
N SER A 193 8.19 20.00 -5.20
CA SER A 193 9.55 20.24 -5.68
C SER A 193 9.87 19.44 -6.94
N PHE A 194 9.45 18.16 -6.99
CA PHE A 194 9.66 17.30 -8.15
C PHE A 194 8.89 17.80 -9.38
N ILE A 195 7.63 18.17 -9.21
CA ILE A 195 6.78 18.70 -10.29
C ILE A 195 7.35 20.02 -10.83
N THR A 196 7.67 20.97 -9.93
CA THR A 196 8.23 22.26 -10.30
C THR A 196 9.60 22.10 -10.99
N GLY A 197 10.43 21.18 -10.52
CA GLY A 197 11.72 20.85 -11.15
C GLY A 197 11.54 20.35 -12.58
N ASN A 198 10.62 19.41 -12.80
CA ASN A 198 10.30 18.88 -14.13
C ASN A 198 9.71 19.95 -15.07
N GLU A 199 8.88 20.85 -14.54
CA GLU A 199 8.33 21.97 -15.32
C GLU A 199 9.42 22.94 -15.74
N LEU A 200 10.32 23.31 -14.84
CA LEU A 200 11.47 24.13 -15.13
C LEU A 200 12.37 23.48 -16.20
N GLN A 201 12.68 22.20 -16.03
CA GLN A 201 13.49 21.45 -16.99
C GLN A 201 12.82 21.41 -18.38
N LYS A 202 11.50 21.18 -18.42
CA LYS A 202 10.71 21.21 -19.66
C LYS A 202 10.76 22.59 -20.31
N GLN A 203 10.69 23.68 -19.56
CA GLN A 203 10.82 25.04 -20.06
C GLN A 203 12.20 25.30 -20.65
N VAL A 204 13.27 24.91 -19.93
CA VAL A 204 14.64 25.01 -20.42
C VAL A 204 14.80 24.29 -21.75
N TYR A 205 14.36 23.04 -21.85
CA TYR A 205 14.42 22.28 -23.11
C TYR A 205 13.53 22.89 -24.20
N SER A 206 12.36 23.43 -23.85
CA SER A 206 11.46 24.04 -24.84
C SER A 206 12.02 25.33 -25.44
N ASN A 207 12.79 26.05 -24.66
CA ASN A 207 13.46 27.26 -25.09
C ASN A 207 14.81 26.99 -25.80
N GLY A 208 15.10 25.75 -26.16
CA GLY A 208 16.28 25.35 -26.91
C GLY A 208 17.54 25.23 -26.07
N ALA A 209 17.39 25.05 -24.77
CA ALA A 209 18.51 25.02 -23.78
C ALA A 209 19.40 26.29 -23.87
N VAL A 210 18.91 27.33 -24.52
CA VAL A 210 19.63 28.63 -24.56
C VAL A 210 19.40 29.30 -23.23
N ILE A 211 20.43 29.31 -22.47
CA ILE A 211 20.51 30.01 -21.20
C ILE A 211 20.36 31.50 -21.47
N SER A 212 19.49 32.12 -20.66
CA SER A 212 19.35 33.59 -20.67
C SER A 212 20.69 34.24 -20.60
N GLY A 213 21.02 35.03 -21.59
CA GLY A 213 22.22 35.82 -21.66
C GLY A 213 21.85 37.25 -21.94
N VAL A 214 22.76 38.14 -21.60
CA VAL A 214 22.65 39.54 -22.00
C VAL A 214 23.43 39.73 -23.30
N LEU A 215 22.72 40.13 -24.33
CA LEU A 215 23.30 40.61 -25.57
C LEU A 215 23.53 42.12 -25.43
N SER A 216 24.76 42.56 -25.27
CA SER A 216 25.10 43.97 -25.17
C SER A 216 25.80 44.44 -26.44
N ASN A 217 25.51 45.66 -26.87
CA ASN A 217 26.22 46.33 -27.95
C ASN A 217 27.04 47.48 -27.41
N ASP A 218 28.34 47.47 -27.68
CA ASP A 218 29.32 48.46 -27.22
C ASP A 218 29.47 49.63 -28.22
N SER A 219 28.66 49.66 -29.28
CA SER A 219 28.62 50.73 -30.25
C SER A 219 27.63 51.83 -29.83
N GLU A 220 27.86 53.06 -30.30
CA GLU A 220 27.02 54.22 -29.99
C GLU A 220 25.49 53.93 -30.00
N MET A 221 24.73 54.69 -29.18
CA MET A 221 23.29 54.51 -28.95
C MET A 221 22.53 54.14 -30.22
N LEU A 222 22.05 52.88 -30.27
CA LEU A 222 21.03 52.48 -31.22
C LEU A 222 19.71 53.23 -30.92
N SER A 223 19.02 53.67 -31.96
CA SER A 223 17.66 54.19 -31.80
C SER A 223 16.77 53.05 -31.25
N GLN A 224 15.67 53.38 -30.57
CA GLN A 224 14.77 52.38 -30.02
C GLN A 224 14.22 51.45 -31.13
N GLU A 225 13.97 51.97 -32.32
CA GLU A 225 13.47 51.20 -33.46
C GLU A 225 14.49 50.19 -34.00
N GLU A 226 15.80 50.57 -34.04
CA GLU A 226 16.87 49.68 -34.45
C GLU A 226 17.12 48.59 -33.42
N PHE A 227 16.99 48.91 -32.14
CA PHE A 227 17.07 47.92 -31.05
C PHE A 227 15.94 46.92 -31.13
N ASP A 228 14.70 47.38 -31.27
CA ASP A 228 13.53 46.51 -31.34
C ASP A 228 13.58 45.58 -32.56
N HIS A 229 14.02 46.11 -33.72
CA HIS A 229 14.22 45.30 -34.93
C HIS A 229 15.32 44.25 -34.77
N ALA A 230 16.40 44.61 -34.10
CA ALA A 230 17.47 43.63 -33.79
C ALA A 230 17.01 42.51 -32.85
N VAL A 231 16.24 42.86 -31.80
CA VAL A 231 15.66 41.91 -30.87
C VAL A 231 14.67 40.94 -31.58
N GLU A 232 13.80 41.51 -32.42
CA GLU A 232 12.82 40.68 -33.13
C GLU A 232 13.50 39.77 -34.17
N SER A 233 14.48 40.27 -34.89
CA SER A 233 15.31 39.47 -35.81
C SER A 233 16.08 38.36 -35.11
N PHE A 234 16.61 38.63 -33.93
CA PHE A 234 17.32 37.64 -33.12
C PHE A 234 16.35 36.57 -32.63
N ARG A 235 15.21 36.96 -32.05
CA ARG A 235 14.16 36.02 -31.58
C ARG A 235 13.67 35.11 -32.69
N SER A 236 13.31 35.66 -33.86
CA SER A 236 12.78 34.89 -34.97
C SER A 236 13.77 33.85 -35.53
N LYS A 237 15.09 34.15 -35.50
CA LYS A 237 16.13 33.30 -36.09
C LYS A 237 16.74 32.30 -35.12
N TYR A 238 16.78 32.63 -33.82
CA TYR A 238 17.57 31.88 -32.82
C TYR A 238 16.78 31.40 -31.61
N GLU A 239 15.59 31.93 -31.37
CA GLU A 239 14.74 31.49 -30.27
C GLU A 239 13.87 30.30 -30.67
N GLY A 240 13.62 29.37 -29.72
CA GLY A 240 12.71 28.24 -29.86
C GLY A 240 13.34 26.92 -30.34
N LYS A 241 12.61 25.82 -30.16
CA LYS A 241 13.06 24.43 -30.43
C LYS A 241 13.64 24.17 -31.81
N LYS A 242 13.11 24.84 -32.84
CA LYS A 242 13.53 24.67 -34.24
C LYS A 242 14.91 25.29 -34.52
N ASN A 243 15.34 26.21 -33.66
CA ASN A 243 16.53 27.01 -33.84
C ASN A 243 17.65 26.63 -32.84
N ALA A 244 17.38 25.64 -31.98
CA ALA A 244 18.35 25.17 -31.00
C ALA A 244 19.63 24.67 -31.67
N GLY A 245 20.79 25.14 -31.19
CA GLY A 245 22.12 24.78 -31.71
C GLY A 245 22.57 25.54 -32.96
N LYS A 246 21.80 26.51 -33.49
CA LYS A 246 22.22 27.34 -34.58
C LYS A 246 23.25 28.39 -34.11
N THR A 247 24.30 28.62 -34.89
CA THR A 247 25.25 29.67 -34.62
C THR A 247 24.71 31.02 -35.05
N ALA A 248 24.75 32.00 -34.14
CA ALA A 248 24.35 33.38 -34.43
C ALA A 248 25.48 34.12 -35.11
N PHE A 249 25.17 34.76 -36.24
CA PHE A 249 26.05 35.68 -36.92
C PHE A 249 25.47 37.10 -36.77
N LEU A 250 26.15 37.95 -36.01
CA LEU A 250 25.75 39.32 -35.75
C LEU A 250 26.80 40.26 -36.35
N THR A 251 26.35 41.31 -37.03
CA THR A 251 27.18 42.36 -37.55
C THR A 251 27.29 43.50 -36.53
N GLY A 252 28.50 43.94 -36.21
CA GLY A 252 28.75 45.00 -35.22
C GLY A 252 29.45 44.48 -33.95
N LYS A 253 29.70 45.34 -32.98
CA LYS A 253 30.35 45.01 -31.71
C LYS A 253 29.34 44.48 -30.68
N TRP A 254 28.79 43.31 -30.93
CA TRP A 254 27.91 42.65 -29.97
C TRP A 254 28.73 41.75 -29.06
N SER A 255 28.54 41.86 -27.76
CA SER A 255 29.05 40.89 -26.80
C SER A 255 27.87 40.14 -26.17
N TYR A 256 27.99 38.82 -26.16
CA TYR A 256 27.02 37.94 -25.49
C TYR A 256 27.64 37.48 -24.18
N THR A 257 27.09 37.98 -23.09
CA THR A 257 27.46 37.51 -21.75
C THR A 257 26.43 36.50 -21.30
N ARG A 258 26.83 35.25 -21.26
CA ARG A 258 26.00 34.17 -20.74
C ARG A 258 25.77 34.43 -19.26
N LEU A 259 24.50 34.66 -18.84
CA LEU A 259 24.13 34.62 -17.45
C LEU A 259 24.06 33.13 -17.09
N GLY A 260 25.23 32.58 -16.74
CA GLY A 260 25.42 31.13 -16.70
C GLY A 260 24.47 30.41 -15.78
N MET A 261 23.85 29.39 -16.28
CA MET A 261 23.52 28.28 -15.42
C MET A 261 24.85 27.58 -15.11
N THR A 262 25.33 27.81 -13.92
CA THR A 262 26.44 27.12 -13.32
C THR A 262 26.10 25.68 -13.02
N ASN A 263 26.99 24.88 -12.46
CA ASN A 263 26.86 23.51 -11.95
C ASN A 263 25.48 23.10 -11.36
N SER A 264 24.53 24.04 -11.19
CA SER A 264 23.17 23.79 -10.70
C SER A 264 22.33 22.98 -11.68
N GLU A 265 22.64 22.98 -12.99
CA GLU A 265 21.92 22.11 -13.96
C GLU A 265 22.33 20.64 -13.83
N LEU A 266 23.63 20.40 -13.61
CA LEU A 266 24.10 19.04 -13.28
C LEU A 266 23.54 18.57 -11.92
N GLN A 267 23.45 19.49 -10.96
CA GLN A 267 22.81 19.21 -9.67
C GLN A 267 21.29 18.94 -9.77
N SER A 268 20.60 19.47 -10.80
CA SER A 268 19.19 19.17 -11.00
C SER A 268 18.95 17.70 -11.36
N LEU A 269 19.81 17.11 -12.20
CA LEU A 269 19.73 15.69 -12.57
C LEU A 269 19.99 14.76 -11.37
N GLU A 270 20.92 15.11 -10.50
CA GLU A 270 21.17 14.37 -9.25
C GLU A 270 20.02 14.53 -8.26
N ARG A 271 19.44 15.74 -8.18
CA ARG A 271 18.26 16.01 -7.36
C ARG A 271 17.05 15.20 -7.83
N ASP A 272 16.83 15.07 -9.14
CA ASP A 272 15.73 14.31 -9.70
C ASP A 272 15.84 12.82 -9.34
N LYS A 273 17.04 12.24 -9.43
CA LYS A 273 17.28 10.86 -8.97
C LYS A 273 16.98 10.68 -7.49
N THR A 274 17.48 11.57 -6.65
CA THR A 274 17.25 11.55 -5.21
C THR A 274 15.77 11.70 -4.88
N SER A 275 15.06 12.57 -5.60
CA SER A 275 13.62 12.76 -5.42
C SER A 275 12.83 11.50 -5.79
N VAL A 276 13.19 10.84 -6.88
CA VAL A 276 12.59 9.55 -7.27
C VAL A 276 12.84 8.48 -6.21
N GLU A 277 14.07 8.36 -5.70
CA GLU A 277 14.39 7.41 -4.62
C GLU A 277 13.56 7.70 -3.37
N GLN A 278 13.43 8.96 -2.96
CA GLN A 278 12.61 9.37 -1.81
C GLN A 278 11.13 9.06 -2.00
N ILE A 279 10.59 9.19 -3.23
CA ILE A 279 9.21 8.81 -3.54
C ILE A 279 9.00 7.32 -3.35
N PHE A 280 9.89 6.45 -3.84
CA PHE A 280 9.78 5.01 -3.63
C PHE A 280 9.86 4.64 -2.15
N ILE A 281 10.78 5.24 -1.40
CA ILE A 281 10.91 5.06 0.05
C ILE A 281 9.64 5.49 0.78
N ASN A 282 9.05 6.63 0.40
CA ASN A 282 7.79 7.13 0.97
C ASN A 282 6.63 6.15 0.78
N HIS A 283 6.61 5.43 -0.35
CA HIS A 283 5.64 4.38 -0.61
C HIS A 283 6.03 3.02 -0.01
N GLY A 284 7.15 2.91 0.70
CA GLY A 284 7.63 1.66 1.30
C GLY A 284 8.11 0.65 0.26
N VAL A 285 8.54 1.10 -0.93
CA VAL A 285 9.03 0.25 -2.01
C VAL A 285 10.56 0.35 -2.06
N PRO A 286 11.31 -0.73 -1.83
CA PRO A 286 12.75 -0.76 -1.98
C PRO A 286 13.16 -0.49 -3.44
N LEU A 287 14.26 0.23 -3.64
CA LEU A 287 14.74 0.59 -4.98
C LEU A 287 15.16 -0.63 -5.82
N SER A 288 15.61 -1.70 -5.18
CA SER A 288 15.90 -2.99 -5.82
C SER A 288 14.65 -3.65 -6.40
N VAL A 289 13.52 -3.57 -5.69
CA VAL A 289 12.21 -4.07 -6.15
C VAL A 289 11.68 -3.21 -7.31
N ALA A 290 11.94 -1.90 -7.26
CA ALA A 290 11.58 -0.98 -8.34
C ALA A 290 12.49 -1.10 -9.59
N GLY A 291 13.58 -1.88 -9.53
CA GLY A 291 14.54 -2.02 -10.64
C GLY A 291 15.42 -0.80 -10.89
N ILE A 292 15.52 0.12 -9.92
CA ILE A 292 16.27 1.38 -10.06
C ILE A 292 17.73 1.25 -9.61
N LYS A 293 18.00 0.37 -8.66
CA LYS A 293 19.36 0.03 -8.22
C LYS A 293 19.78 -1.27 -8.83
N ASP A 294 21.00 -1.30 -9.38
CA ASP A 294 21.67 -2.55 -9.75
C ASP A 294 21.63 -3.47 -8.52
N ALA A 295 20.99 -4.61 -8.69
CA ALA A 295 20.97 -5.67 -7.69
C ALA A 295 22.39 -6.24 -7.59
N ALA A 296 23.28 -5.51 -6.91
CA ALA A 296 24.68 -5.89 -6.76
C ALA A 296 24.85 -7.24 -6.04
N ASN A 297 23.77 -7.76 -5.44
CA ASN A 297 23.76 -9.06 -4.79
C ASN A 297 22.35 -9.64 -4.82
N TYR A 298 22.17 -10.80 -5.44
CA TYR A 298 20.89 -11.53 -5.51
C TYR A 298 20.27 -11.78 -4.11
N ALA A 299 21.12 -12.06 -3.12
CA ALA A 299 20.68 -12.27 -1.75
C ALA A 299 20.01 -11.01 -1.14
N THR A 300 20.56 -9.83 -1.39
CA THR A 300 20.00 -8.56 -0.93
C THR A 300 18.67 -8.26 -1.62
N SER A 301 18.57 -8.47 -2.92
CA SER A 301 17.32 -8.29 -3.67
C SER A 301 16.20 -9.20 -3.19
N LYS A 302 16.52 -10.45 -2.84
CA LYS A 302 15.55 -11.39 -2.27
C LYS A 302 15.06 -10.90 -0.90
N GLN A 303 15.96 -10.44 -0.04
CA GLN A 303 15.60 -9.88 1.28
C GLN A 303 14.74 -8.62 1.16
N ASP A 304 15.06 -7.72 0.23
CA ASP A 304 14.29 -6.52 -0.02
C ASP A 304 12.87 -6.85 -0.51
N ALA A 305 12.72 -7.85 -1.39
CA ALA A 305 11.41 -8.30 -1.85
C ALA A 305 10.55 -8.87 -0.72
N ILE A 306 11.16 -9.60 0.21
CA ILE A 306 10.48 -10.14 1.39
C ILE A 306 10.10 -9.01 2.35
N ALA A 307 11.02 -8.08 2.63
CA ALA A 307 10.77 -6.92 3.47
C ALA A 307 9.64 -6.06 2.89
N PHE A 308 9.63 -5.83 1.58
CA PHE A 308 8.57 -5.12 0.87
C PHE A 308 7.19 -5.77 1.09
N ARG A 309 7.09 -7.10 0.90
CA ARG A 309 5.83 -7.81 1.13
C ARG A 309 5.36 -7.71 2.58
N LYS A 310 6.27 -7.93 3.54
CA LYS A 310 5.95 -7.88 4.98
C LYS A 310 5.61 -6.48 5.49
N GLN A 311 6.29 -5.44 5.01
CA GLN A 311 6.18 -4.09 5.58
C GLN A 311 5.21 -3.19 4.82
N ALA A 312 5.12 -3.32 3.49
CA ALA A 312 4.27 -2.46 2.67
C ALA A 312 2.94 -3.12 2.27
N CYS A 313 2.95 -4.43 1.95
CA CYS A 313 1.76 -5.09 1.41
C CYS A 313 0.90 -5.76 2.49
N LEU A 314 1.51 -6.49 3.42
CA LEU A 314 0.78 -7.23 4.47
C LEU A 314 -0.10 -6.32 5.34
N PRO A 315 0.37 -5.17 5.86
CA PRO A 315 -0.47 -4.27 6.65
C PRO A 315 -1.68 -3.71 5.88
N LEU A 316 -1.57 -3.58 4.55
CA LEU A 316 -2.69 -3.16 3.71
C LEU A 316 -3.72 -4.28 3.55
N ALA A 317 -3.27 -5.54 3.37
CA ALA A 317 -4.17 -6.69 3.36
C ALA A 317 -4.93 -6.81 4.70
N ASP A 318 -4.26 -6.59 5.83
CA ASP A 318 -4.87 -6.59 7.16
C ASP A 318 -5.92 -5.49 7.32
N ILE A 319 -5.66 -4.27 6.84
CA ILE A 319 -6.63 -3.17 6.84
C ILE A 319 -7.86 -3.53 6.01
N LEU A 320 -7.66 -4.11 4.82
CA LEU A 320 -8.74 -4.54 3.94
C LEU A 320 -9.62 -5.58 4.62
N VAL A 321 -9.02 -6.70 5.02
CA VAL A 321 -9.73 -7.83 5.62
C VAL A 321 -10.35 -7.46 6.97
N GLY A 322 -9.61 -6.74 7.82
CA GLY A 322 -10.10 -6.26 9.10
C GLY A 322 -11.35 -5.38 8.94
N LYS A 323 -11.38 -4.53 7.90
CA LYS A 323 -12.55 -3.69 7.63
C LYS A 323 -13.72 -4.47 7.04
N LEU A 324 -13.47 -5.42 6.15
CA LEU A 324 -14.52 -6.28 5.59
C LEU A 324 -15.18 -7.15 6.65
N ASN A 325 -14.43 -7.57 7.66
CA ASN A 325 -14.93 -8.36 8.79
C ASN A 325 -15.50 -7.51 9.95
N SER A 326 -15.33 -6.18 9.90
CA SER A 326 -15.84 -5.29 10.95
C SER A 326 -17.37 -5.20 10.94
N GLU A 327 -17.95 -4.67 12.03
CA GLU A 327 -19.40 -4.51 12.25
C GLU A 327 -20.13 -3.80 11.10
N LYS A 328 -19.47 -2.84 10.44
CA LYS A 328 -19.99 -2.11 9.26
C LYS A 328 -19.44 -2.67 7.93
N GLY A 329 -18.75 -3.81 7.99
CA GLY A 329 -18.16 -4.47 6.83
C GLY A 329 -19.17 -5.31 6.04
N LEU A 330 -18.69 -6.42 5.50
CA LEU A 330 -19.48 -7.36 4.69
C LEU A 330 -20.02 -8.54 5.51
N THR A 331 -19.17 -9.17 6.31
CA THR A 331 -19.50 -10.44 6.99
C THR A 331 -20.73 -10.35 7.89
N PRO A 332 -20.99 -9.25 8.64
CA PRO A 332 -22.17 -9.18 9.51
C PRO A 332 -23.52 -9.20 8.77
N ALA A 333 -23.54 -8.73 7.51
CA ALA A 333 -24.76 -8.74 6.70
C ALA A 333 -25.30 -10.17 6.46
N TYR A 334 -24.44 -11.18 6.55
CA TYR A 334 -24.80 -12.58 6.33
C TYR A 334 -25.28 -13.31 7.61
N ARG A 335 -25.33 -12.61 8.76
CA ARG A 335 -25.86 -13.11 10.04
C ARG A 335 -25.21 -14.40 10.57
N ASP A 336 -24.12 -14.85 9.98
CA ASP A 336 -23.29 -15.96 10.46
C ASP A 336 -22.01 -15.40 11.07
N LYS A 337 -21.92 -15.41 12.40
CA LYS A 337 -20.76 -14.89 13.14
C LYS A 337 -19.49 -15.73 12.95
N THR A 338 -19.61 -16.91 12.37
CA THR A 338 -18.46 -17.78 12.10
C THR A 338 -17.78 -17.44 10.77
N LEU A 339 -18.44 -16.64 9.91
CA LEU A 339 -17.88 -16.22 8.64
C LEU A 339 -16.75 -15.22 8.82
N LYS A 340 -15.67 -15.45 8.13
CA LYS A 340 -14.51 -14.57 8.05
C LYS A 340 -14.03 -14.50 6.61
N ILE A 341 -13.76 -13.30 6.14
CA ILE A 341 -12.96 -13.09 4.94
C ILE A 341 -11.51 -13.16 5.39
N ASP A 342 -10.70 -13.93 4.71
CA ASP A 342 -9.28 -14.12 4.99
C ASP A 342 -8.50 -14.13 3.69
N TYR A 343 -7.19 -14.05 3.76
CA TYR A 343 -6.32 -14.11 2.61
C TYR A 343 -5.21 -15.14 2.81
N ASN A 344 -4.83 -15.80 1.72
CA ASN A 344 -3.75 -16.76 1.76
C ASN A 344 -2.41 -16.03 1.69
N MET A 345 -1.60 -16.21 2.72
CA MET A 345 -0.27 -15.61 2.81
C MET A 345 0.77 -16.20 1.84
N SER A 346 0.47 -17.32 1.18
CA SER A 346 1.44 -18.00 0.30
C SER A 346 1.99 -17.10 -0.83
N GLY A 347 1.19 -16.14 -1.30
CA GLY A 347 1.62 -15.12 -2.26
C GLY A 347 2.44 -13.97 -1.65
N LEU A 348 2.28 -13.71 -0.35
CA LEU A 348 2.92 -12.60 0.37
C LEU A 348 4.21 -13.00 1.09
N VAL A 349 4.37 -14.29 1.39
CA VAL A 349 5.49 -14.82 2.19
C VAL A 349 6.29 -15.82 1.35
N ASP A 350 7.61 -15.74 1.43
CA ASP A 350 8.49 -16.76 0.87
C ASP A 350 8.41 -18.03 1.73
N ILE A 351 7.73 -19.04 1.23
CA ILE A 351 7.54 -20.33 1.92
C ILE A 351 8.90 -20.96 2.30
N GLU A 352 9.89 -20.88 1.41
CA GLU A 352 11.22 -21.42 1.65
C GLU A 352 11.88 -20.75 2.86
N GLN A 353 11.76 -19.44 2.96
CA GLN A 353 12.28 -18.71 4.11
C GLN A 353 11.49 -19.02 5.38
N MET A 354 10.17 -19.08 5.32
CA MET A 354 9.34 -19.45 6.47
C MET A 354 9.67 -20.83 7.00
N VAL A 355 9.86 -21.80 6.13
CA VAL A 355 10.29 -23.14 6.52
C VAL A 355 11.65 -23.08 7.21
N LYS A 356 12.64 -22.37 6.64
CA LYS A 356 13.97 -22.21 7.24
C LYS A 356 13.93 -21.51 8.61
N GLU A 357 13.13 -20.45 8.74
CA GLU A 357 12.98 -19.71 10.00
C GLU A 357 12.30 -20.55 11.10
N ASN A 358 11.35 -21.39 10.74
CA ASN A 358 10.59 -22.22 11.68
C ASN A 358 11.16 -23.64 11.85
N GLN A 359 12.14 -24.04 11.04
CA GLN A 359 12.78 -25.37 11.17
C GLN A 359 13.32 -25.65 12.56
N PRO A 360 13.98 -24.70 13.28
CA PRO A 360 14.41 -24.95 14.66
C PRO A 360 13.26 -25.22 15.62
N LEU A 361 12.09 -24.58 15.40
CA LEU A 361 10.90 -24.80 16.22
C LEU A 361 10.28 -26.18 15.95
N LEU A 362 10.29 -26.64 14.71
CA LEU A 362 9.87 -27.99 14.34
C LEU A 362 10.81 -29.03 14.95
N GLU A 363 12.14 -28.82 14.86
CA GLU A 363 13.17 -29.72 15.37
C GLU A 363 13.21 -29.79 16.91
N SER A 364 12.76 -28.73 17.60
CA SER A 364 12.65 -28.67 19.05
C SER A 364 11.34 -29.23 19.61
N GLY A 365 10.41 -29.62 18.75
CA GLY A 365 9.08 -30.07 19.16
C GLY A 365 8.16 -28.93 19.62
N ALA A 366 8.48 -27.68 19.28
CA ALA A 366 7.63 -26.53 19.60
C ALA A 366 6.49 -26.32 18.59
N LEU A 367 6.62 -26.91 17.39
CA LEU A 367 5.63 -26.87 16.32
C LEU A 367 5.41 -28.27 15.75
N THR A 368 4.17 -28.57 15.36
CA THR A 368 3.86 -29.75 14.54
C THR A 368 4.05 -29.43 13.04
N PRO A 369 4.24 -30.46 12.19
CA PRO A 369 4.28 -30.28 10.73
C PRO A 369 3.03 -29.60 10.17
N ASN A 370 1.83 -29.90 10.67
CA ASN A 370 0.60 -29.26 10.25
C ASN A 370 0.54 -27.77 10.64
N GLU A 371 0.95 -27.42 11.86
CA GLU A 371 1.06 -26.02 12.28
C GLU A 371 2.08 -25.24 11.44
N LEU A 372 3.18 -25.86 11.02
CA LEU A 372 4.14 -25.25 10.10
C LEU A 372 3.52 -25.04 8.71
N ARG A 373 2.75 -26.01 8.23
CA ARG A 373 2.01 -25.88 6.95
C ARG A 373 1.03 -24.72 6.99
N GLU A 374 0.22 -24.62 8.05
CA GLU A 374 -0.72 -23.51 8.25
C GLU A 374 0.00 -22.15 8.29
N LYS A 375 1.11 -22.04 9.03
CA LYS A 375 1.95 -20.82 9.04
C LYS A 375 2.50 -20.46 7.65
N CYS A 376 2.78 -21.45 6.82
CA CYS A 376 3.22 -21.25 5.44
C CYS A 376 2.05 -20.98 4.47
N GLY A 377 0.80 -20.91 4.95
CA GLY A 377 -0.40 -20.76 4.12
C GLY A 377 -0.71 -22.01 3.29
N LEU A 378 -0.20 -23.16 3.68
CA LEU A 378 -0.50 -24.46 3.06
C LEU A 378 -1.64 -25.14 3.80
N ALA A 379 -2.53 -25.78 3.06
CA ALA A 379 -3.62 -26.53 3.66
C ALA A 379 -3.11 -27.64 4.59
N ARG A 380 -3.80 -27.84 5.71
CA ARG A 380 -3.58 -28.95 6.63
C ARG A 380 -3.79 -30.28 5.92
N ILE A 381 -3.01 -31.28 6.24
CA ILE A 381 -3.21 -32.65 5.76
C ILE A 381 -3.82 -33.45 6.92
N ASP A 382 -4.87 -34.18 6.61
CA ASP A 382 -5.57 -35.04 7.57
C ASP A 382 -4.79 -36.36 7.73
N ASP A 383 -3.66 -36.28 8.44
CA ASP A 383 -2.80 -37.39 8.80
C ASP A 383 -2.39 -37.22 10.27
N PRO A 384 -2.74 -38.18 11.15
CA PRO A 384 -2.41 -38.12 12.58
C PRO A 384 -0.91 -37.97 12.87
N TYR A 385 -0.03 -38.40 11.99
CA TYR A 385 1.41 -38.24 12.17
C TYR A 385 1.86 -36.79 12.01
N LEU A 386 1.17 -35.98 11.20
CA LEU A 386 1.53 -34.59 10.97
C LEU A 386 1.09 -33.64 12.09
N ASP A 387 0.33 -34.17 13.06
CA ASP A 387 -0.09 -33.47 14.28
C ASP A 387 0.75 -33.85 15.51
N GLN A 388 1.78 -34.68 15.31
CA GLN A 388 2.72 -35.06 16.37
C GLN A 388 3.91 -34.10 16.42
N TYR A 389 4.43 -33.91 17.63
CA TYR A 389 5.65 -33.14 17.84
C TYR A 389 6.88 -34.00 17.58
N PHE A 390 7.80 -33.50 16.77
CA PHE A 390 9.05 -34.16 16.44
C PHE A 390 10.20 -33.50 17.17
N ILE A 391 11.03 -34.28 17.82
CA ILE A 391 12.26 -33.79 18.46
C ILE A 391 13.45 -34.42 17.76
N LYS A 392 14.42 -33.58 17.42
CA LYS A 392 15.67 -34.06 16.79
C LYS A 392 16.43 -34.91 17.80
N SER A 393 16.82 -36.11 17.43
CA SER A 393 17.42 -37.10 18.29
C SER A 393 18.78 -36.72 18.95
N ASN A 394 19.35 -35.60 18.55
CA ASN A 394 20.61 -35.06 19.10
C ASN A 394 20.42 -34.18 20.35
N LEU A 395 19.17 -33.84 20.72
CA LEU A 395 18.88 -33.11 21.96
C LEU A 395 18.67 -34.13 23.09
N ILE A 396 19.72 -34.40 23.86
CA ILE A 396 19.67 -35.25 25.06
C ILE A 396 19.39 -34.32 26.23
N PRO A 397 18.40 -34.59 27.09
CA PRO A 397 18.22 -33.86 28.33
C PRO A 397 19.51 -33.81 29.14
N MET A 398 19.82 -32.68 29.73
CA MET A 398 21.09 -32.44 30.45
C MET A 398 21.29 -33.45 31.58
N GLU A 399 20.23 -33.97 32.17
CA GLU A 399 20.21 -35.01 33.18
C GLU A 399 20.70 -36.38 32.67
N LEU A 400 20.55 -36.64 31.35
CA LEU A 400 21.02 -37.89 30.72
C LEU A 400 22.40 -37.77 30.08
N SER A 401 22.97 -36.57 29.99
CA SER A 401 24.31 -36.37 29.39
C SER A 401 25.46 -36.93 30.16
N GLY A 402 25.22 -37.33 31.42
CA GLY A 402 26.20 -37.97 32.29
C GLY A 402 26.14 -39.52 32.31
N MET A 403 25.13 -40.11 31.67
CA MET A 403 25.02 -41.56 31.54
C MET A 403 25.58 -41.98 30.18
N GLY A 404 26.63 -42.78 30.18
CA GLY A 404 27.31 -43.23 28.97
C GLY A 404 26.34 -43.85 27.97
N MET A 405 26.39 -43.33 26.73
CA MET A 405 25.57 -43.78 25.58
C MET A 405 25.96 -45.18 25.13
N GLY A 406 25.66 -46.21 25.90
CA GLY A 406 26.03 -47.57 25.50
C GLY A 406 24.92 -48.61 25.61
N GLU A 407 24.07 -48.50 26.58
CA GLU A 407 23.21 -49.65 26.92
C GLU A 407 21.70 -49.40 26.92
N SER A 408 21.20 -48.14 27.02
CA SER A 408 19.77 -47.88 27.21
C SER A 408 18.96 -47.76 25.93
N LEU A 409 19.57 -47.40 24.80
CA LEU A 409 18.87 -47.27 23.52
C LEU A 409 18.63 -48.58 22.78
N GLU A 410 19.55 -49.57 22.94
CA GLU A 410 19.34 -50.90 22.38
C GLU A 410 18.23 -51.68 23.12
N GLU A 411 18.09 -51.50 24.42
CA GLU A 411 17.09 -52.19 25.21
C GLU A 411 15.69 -51.63 25.00
N SER A 412 15.54 -50.30 24.84
CA SER A 412 14.28 -49.65 24.48
C SER A 412 13.86 -49.98 23.07
N ALA A 413 14.78 -50.00 22.09
CA ALA A 413 14.48 -50.40 20.71
C ALA A 413 14.09 -51.89 20.59
N ARG A 414 14.75 -52.78 21.40
CA ARG A 414 14.36 -54.19 21.45
C ARG A 414 12.98 -54.41 22.06
N THR A 415 12.58 -53.60 23.05
CA THR A 415 11.27 -53.71 23.68
C THR A 415 10.14 -53.29 22.75
N VAL A 416 10.33 -52.24 21.91
CA VAL A 416 9.38 -51.80 20.91
C VAL A 416 9.25 -52.83 19.77
N VAL A 417 10.37 -53.38 19.30
CA VAL A 417 10.36 -54.39 18.21
C VAL A 417 9.74 -55.70 18.66
N THR A 418 9.98 -56.13 19.92
CA THR A 418 9.36 -57.34 20.47
C THR A 418 7.91 -57.14 20.83
N GLY A 419 7.45 -55.91 21.15
CA GLY A 419 6.04 -55.56 21.31
C GLY A 419 5.23 -55.66 20.00
N LEU A 420 5.82 -55.15 18.89
CA LEU A 420 5.21 -55.22 17.56
C LEU A 420 5.19 -56.65 16.97
N ALA A 421 6.18 -57.52 17.33
CA ALA A 421 6.23 -58.90 16.88
C ALA A 421 5.20 -59.80 17.58
N LYS A 422 4.77 -59.45 18.80
CA LYS A 422 3.74 -60.19 19.54
C LYS A 422 2.29 -59.86 19.15
N SER A 423 2.05 -58.72 18.52
CA SER A 423 0.71 -58.35 18.06
C SER A 423 0.32 -58.98 16.71
N ASN A 424 1.30 -59.56 15.98
CA ASN A 424 1.03 -60.15 14.65
C ASN A 424 0.96 -61.70 14.63
N CYS A 425 1.03 -62.37 15.80
CA CYS A 425 0.86 -63.81 15.92
C CYS A 425 -0.33 -64.18 16.83
N GLY A 426 -1.52 -63.76 16.47
CA GLY A 426 -2.79 -64.14 17.04
C GLY A 426 -3.66 -64.79 16.00
N GLY A 427 -3.60 -66.11 15.93
CA GLY A 427 -4.05 -67.03 14.98
C GLY A 427 -5.55 -67.05 14.73
N HIS A 428 -5.87 -67.50 13.55
CA HIS A 428 -7.10 -68.21 13.25
C HIS A 428 -6.96 -69.66 13.74
N PRO A 429 -8.03 -70.21 14.34
CA PRO A 429 -8.37 -71.58 14.07
C PRO A 429 -9.86 -71.70 13.67
N HIS A 430 -10.09 -72.44 12.65
CA HIS A 430 -11.28 -73.15 12.15
C HIS A 430 -12.49 -72.35 11.73
#